data_95abdc0911a9d4d028892a33a8613e93
#
_entry.id   95abdc0911a9d4d028892a33a8613e93
#
_cell.length_a   1.000
_cell.length_b   1.000
_cell.length_c   1.000
_cell.angle_alpha   90.00
_cell.angle_beta   90.00
_cell.angle_gamma   90.00
#
_symmetry.space_group_name_H-M   'P 1'
#
loop_
_entity.id
_entity.type
_entity.pdbx_description
1 polymer ?
#
loop_
_entity_poly.entity_id
_entity_poly.type
_entity_poly.pdbx_seq_one_letter_code
_entity_poly.pdbx_strand_id
1 'polypeptide(L)'
;PMVQRVSRSISGAVWLAIRAGAVMAAGVLERGYVIEKRAQEDAGASVEHTVHRNTLLSSQDADNRLLALDRLARRSLTDREPSQADWEADARRYLSDMPGFLALQWLNTEFATRWRVARADNVAGIGDLGSVQAVRAAIAMVKESGAHAFSEVFMQDDGMPRVVIVVPVLHHGEFEGVIAGVLEPGQWLEAVIGVVQSNDHHVRVLLESHAVYHFDVPGDTLDPLKTKESRFQTGGLEWTIQVTPATWFLSAGHADSSTLVLIVGLLLSGLTTVAVYFAFAARDRSHQFHDIALQLATLFRNLPGMAYRRDSAPATTMAFVSEGCRELSGFPRQE
;
A
#
# COMPACT_ATOMS: atom_id res chain seq x y z
N PRO A 1 64.22 2.11 -16.12
CA PRO A 1 63.41 0.98 -15.57
C PRO A 1 62.61 1.36 -14.33
N MET A 2 63.07 2.31 -13.49
CA MET A 2 62.41 2.70 -12.24
C MET A 2 61.10 3.48 -12.45
N VAL A 3 61.08 4.44 -13.38
CA VAL A 3 59.87 5.27 -13.73
C VAL A 3 58.74 4.42 -14.31
N GLN A 4 59.03 3.36 -15.06
CA GLN A 4 58.03 2.46 -15.60
C GLN A 4 57.36 1.54 -14.55
N ARG A 5 58.06 1.17 -13.46
CA ARG A 5 57.47 0.40 -12.36
C ARG A 5 56.52 1.25 -11.52
N VAL A 6 56.87 2.50 -11.25
CA VAL A 6 56.01 3.43 -10.48
C VAL A 6 54.69 3.71 -11.24
N SER A 7 54.76 3.93 -12.56
CA SER A 7 53.57 4.14 -13.40
C SER A 7 52.64 2.92 -13.43
N ARG A 8 53.16 1.69 -13.42
CA ARG A 8 52.32 0.47 -13.38
C ARG A 8 51.68 0.21 -12.02
N SER A 9 52.34 0.57 -10.90
CA SER A 9 51.82 0.41 -9.55
C SER A 9 50.65 1.38 -9.29
N ILE A 10 50.77 2.63 -9.68
CA ILE A 10 49.72 3.66 -9.57
C ILE A 10 48.50 3.25 -10.42
N SER A 11 48.72 2.74 -11.63
CA SER A 11 47.66 2.23 -12.51
C SER A 11 46.88 1.07 -11.87
N GLY A 12 47.58 0.12 -11.21
CA GLY A 12 46.96 -1.02 -10.53
C GLY A 12 46.08 -0.61 -9.33
N ALA A 13 46.58 0.32 -8.51
CA ALA A 13 45.86 0.85 -7.33
C ALA A 13 44.58 1.61 -7.75
N VAL A 14 44.68 2.43 -8.79
CA VAL A 14 43.51 3.16 -9.35
C VAL A 14 42.47 2.19 -9.89
N TRP A 15 42.87 1.16 -10.64
CA TRP A 15 41.93 0.14 -11.14
C TRP A 15 41.24 -0.65 -10.03
N LEU A 16 41.95 -0.97 -8.94
CA LEU A 16 41.37 -1.67 -7.79
C LEU A 16 40.39 -0.80 -7.02
N ALA A 17 40.68 0.48 -6.83
CA ALA A 17 39.82 1.45 -6.21
C ALA A 17 38.51 1.65 -7.02
N ILE A 18 38.63 1.79 -8.37
CA ILE A 18 37.48 1.90 -9.28
C ILE A 18 36.60 0.64 -9.22
N ARG A 19 37.22 -0.55 -9.23
CA ARG A 19 36.47 -1.82 -9.13
C ARG A 19 35.72 -1.95 -7.81
N ALA A 20 36.37 -1.61 -6.69
CA ALA A 20 35.74 -1.63 -5.38
C ALA A 20 34.53 -0.66 -5.32
N GLY A 21 34.67 0.56 -5.84
CA GLY A 21 33.62 1.52 -5.95
C GLY A 21 32.46 1.05 -6.85
N ALA A 22 32.78 0.46 -8.01
CA ALA A 22 31.78 -0.06 -8.93
C ALA A 22 30.96 -1.22 -8.33
N VAL A 23 31.59 -2.14 -7.59
CA VAL A 23 30.89 -3.23 -6.91
C VAL A 23 29.96 -2.70 -5.82
N MET A 24 30.40 -1.73 -5.04
CA MET A 24 29.56 -1.07 -4.03
C MET A 24 28.38 -0.32 -4.66
N ALA A 25 28.62 0.43 -5.73
CA ALA A 25 27.58 1.14 -6.45
C ALA A 25 26.55 0.17 -7.05
N ALA A 26 26.99 -0.93 -7.66
CA ALA A 26 26.10 -1.97 -8.18
C ALA A 26 25.22 -2.58 -7.08
N GLY A 27 25.79 -2.88 -5.90
CA GLY A 27 25.03 -3.40 -4.76
C GLY A 27 23.99 -2.39 -4.21
N VAL A 28 24.29 -1.09 -4.25
CA VAL A 28 23.35 -0.04 -3.85
C VAL A 28 22.21 0.07 -4.87
N LEU A 29 22.49 0.02 -6.16
CA LEU A 29 21.50 0.05 -7.22
C LEU A 29 20.57 -1.17 -7.19
N GLU A 30 21.15 -2.37 -6.98
CA GLU A 30 20.37 -3.60 -6.82
C GLU A 30 19.42 -3.53 -5.63
N ARG A 31 19.91 -3.06 -4.47
CA ARG A 31 19.05 -2.86 -3.29
C ARG A 31 17.97 -1.82 -3.52
N GLY A 32 18.27 -0.70 -4.17
CA GLY A 32 17.28 0.31 -4.55
C GLY A 32 16.16 -0.30 -5.41
N TYR A 33 16.51 -1.08 -6.43
CA TYR A 33 15.56 -1.78 -7.29
C TYR A 33 14.69 -2.78 -6.52
N VAL A 34 15.28 -3.56 -5.61
CA VAL A 34 14.54 -4.53 -4.79
C VAL A 34 13.55 -3.84 -3.84
N ILE A 35 13.94 -2.70 -3.25
CA ILE A 35 13.05 -1.91 -2.36
C ILE A 35 11.87 -1.37 -3.17
N GLU A 36 12.13 -0.81 -4.34
CA GLU A 36 11.08 -0.28 -5.23
C GLU A 36 10.10 -1.37 -5.67
N LYS A 37 10.62 -2.53 -6.09
CA LYS A 37 9.80 -3.66 -6.48
C LYS A 37 8.90 -4.14 -5.33
N ARG A 38 9.44 -4.26 -4.12
CA ARG A 38 8.65 -4.64 -2.93
C ARG A 38 7.56 -3.62 -2.61
N ALA A 39 7.87 -2.33 -2.67
CA ALA A 39 6.89 -1.29 -2.43
C ALA A 39 5.70 -1.36 -3.43
N GLN A 40 5.96 -1.68 -4.70
CA GLN A 40 4.92 -1.92 -5.69
C GLN A 40 4.10 -3.19 -5.40
N GLU A 41 4.76 -4.27 -4.99
CA GLU A 41 4.10 -5.52 -4.60
C GLU A 41 3.22 -5.31 -3.35
N ASP A 42 3.71 -4.59 -2.34
CA ASP A 42 2.98 -4.27 -1.11
C ASP A 42 1.77 -3.36 -1.39
N ALA A 43 1.92 -2.36 -2.26
CA ALA A 43 0.81 -1.52 -2.70
C ALA A 43 -0.26 -2.33 -3.44
N GLY A 44 0.16 -3.24 -4.34
CA GLY A 44 -0.74 -4.15 -5.04
C GLY A 44 -1.50 -5.08 -4.08
N ALA A 45 -0.83 -5.64 -3.10
CA ALA A 45 -1.42 -6.48 -2.06
C ALA A 45 -2.41 -5.70 -1.17
N SER A 46 -2.11 -4.44 -0.84
CA SER A 46 -3.00 -3.56 -0.07
C SER A 46 -4.31 -3.29 -0.81
N VAL A 47 -4.23 -2.99 -2.11
CA VAL A 47 -5.42 -2.80 -2.96
C VAL A 47 -6.26 -4.06 -3.02
N GLU A 48 -5.63 -5.22 -3.25
CA GLU A 48 -6.32 -6.51 -3.32
C GLU A 48 -7.02 -6.86 -1.99
N HIS A 49 -6.33 -6.63 -0.87
CA HIS A 49 -6.91 -6.79 0.46
C HIS A 49 -8.11 -5.85 0.68
N THR A 50 -8.02 -4.59 0.25
CA THR A 50 -9.11 -3.62 0.37
C THR A 50 -10.31 -4.01 -0.48
N VAL A 51 -10.10 -4.44 -1.73
CA VAL A 51 -11.15 -4.96 -2.60
C VAL A 51 -11.84 -6.16 -1.96
N HIS A 52 -11.07 -7.14 -1.51
CA HIS A 52 -11.61 -8.36 -0.90
C HIS A 52 -12.41 -8.06 0.38
N ARG A 53 -11.85 -7.22 1.25
CA ARG A 53 -12.52 -6.78 2.49
C ARG A 53 -13.85 -6.08 2.20
N ASN A 54 -13.86 -5.12 1.28
CA ASN A 54 -15.06 -4.37 0.94
C ASN A 54 -16.12 -5.29 0.30
N THR A 55 -15.71 -6.22 -0.55
CA THR A 55 -16.58 -7.24 -1.12
C THR A 55 -17.22 -8.10 -0.04
N LEU A 56 -16.42 -8.60 0.91
CA LEU A 56 -16.89 -9.44 1.99
C LEU A 56 -17.89 -8.70 2.91
N LEU A 57 -17.53 -7.48 3.33
CA LEU A 57 -18.41 -6.65 4.17
C LEU A 57 -19.74 -6.35 3.51
N SER A 58 -19.72 -5.97 2.23
CA SER A 58 -20.94 -5.66 1.49
C SER A 58 -21.83 -6.88 1.28
N SER A 59 -21.26 -8.04 0.93
CA SER A 59 -22.05 -9.27 0.77
C SER A 59 -22.66 -9.74 2.08
N GLN A 60 -21.88 -9.73 3.18
CA GLN A 60 -22.38 -10.12 4.50
C GLN A 60 -23.49 -9.19 5.01
N ASP A 61 -23.34 -7.88 4.81
CA ASP A 61 -24.38 -6.95 5.23
C ASP A 61 -25.66 -7.07 4.37
N ALA A 62 -25.51 -7.34 3.07
CA ALA A 62 -26.66 -7.63 2.21
C ALA A 62 -27.44 -8.87 2.69
N ASP A 63 -26.73 -9.94 3.04
CA ASP A 63 -27.37 -11.15 3.58
C ASP A 63 -28.06 -10.88 4.93
N ASN A 64 -27.44 -10.06 5.79
CA ASN A 64 -28.05 -9.65 7.07
C ASN A 64 -29.36 -8.88 6.85
N ARG A 65 -29.41 -8.01 5.84
CA ARG A 65 -30.62 -7.25 5.47
C ARG A 65 -31.72 -8.16 4.97
N LEU A 66 -31.37 -9.13 4.13
CA LEU A 66 -32.31 -10.16 3.68
C LEU A 66 -32.91 -10.93 4.86
N LEU A 67 -32.05 -11.42 5.77
CA LEU A 67 -32.49 -12.13 6.98
C LEU A 67 -33.38 -11.26 7.88
N ALA A 68 -33.10 -9.98 7.97
CA ALA A 68 -33.90 -9.04 8.76
C ALA A 68 -35.31 -8.87 8.18
N LEU A 69 -35.43 -8.69 6.86
CA LEU A 69 -36.73 -8.61 6.19
C LEU A 69 -37.48 -9.93 6.26
N ASP A 70 -36.81 -11.08 6.12
CA ASP A 70 -37.41 -12.39 6.28
C ASP A 70 -38.00 -12.58 7.70
N ARG A 71 -37.27 -12.14 8.73
CA ARG A 71 -37.78 -12.13 10.12
C ARG A 71 -39.00 -11.23 10.28
N LEU A 72 -38.99 -10.06 9.68
CA LEU A 72 -40.15 -9.15 9.69
C LEU A 72 -41.33 -9.80 9.01
N ALA A 73 -41.13 -10.46 7.85
CA ALA A 73 -42.20 -11.19 7.13
C ALA A 73 -42.78 -12.33 7.98
N ARG A 74 -41.94 -13.14 8.63
CA ARG A 74 -42.41 -14.27 9.48
C ARG A 74 -43.10 -13.82 10.74
N ARG A 75 -42.66 -12.74 11.40
CA ARG A 75 -43.32 -12.19 12.59
C ARG A 75 -44.69 -11.64 12.31
N SER A 76 -44.88 -11.13 11.11
CA SER A 76 -46.18 -10.58 10.67
C SER A 76 -47.31 -11.59 10.64
N LEU A 77 -47.02 -12.88 10.76
CA LEU A 77 -47.94 -14.01 10.58
C LEU A 77 -48.02 -14.95 11.80
N THR A 78 -47.59 -14.50 12.98
CA THR A 78 -47.82 -15.29 14.20
C THR A 78 -49.32 -15.34 14.49
N ASP A 79 -49.87 -16.49 14.91
CA ASP A 79 -51.23 -16.93 15.22
C ASP A 79 -52.37 -15.90 15.47
N ARG A 80 -52.16 -14.61 15.30
CA ARG A 80 -53.13 -13.51 15.36
C ARG A 80 -53.06 -12.70 14.08
N GLU A 81 -54.19 -12.12 13.67
CA GLU A 81 -54.16 -11.09 12.60
C GLU A 81 -53.11 -10.04 12.94
N PRO A 82 -52.15 -9.76 12.04
CA PRO A 82 -51.11 -8.82 12.31
C PRO A 82 -51.65 -7.43 12.58
N SER A 83 -51.27 -6.87 13.73
CA SER A 83 -51.60 -5.49 14.10
C SER A 83 -50.76 -4.53 13.29
N GLN A 84 -51.39 -3.53 12.64
CA GLN A 84 -50.67 -2.47 11.94
C GLN A 84 -49.68 -1.78 12.86
N ALA A 85 -50.08 -1.48 14.09
CA ALA A 85 -49.23 -0.77 15.07
C ALA A 85 -47.95 -1.55 15.43
N ASP A 86 -48.07 -2.87 15.61
CA ASP A 86 -46.92 -3.72 15.94
C ASP A 86 -45.98 -3.85 14.73
N TRP A 87 -46.52 -4.05 13.54
CA TRP A 87 -45.75 -4.11 12.31
C TRP A 87 -45.00 -2.80 12.06
N GLU A 88 -45.71 -1.65 12.19
CA GLU A 88 -45.05 -0.34 12.02
C GLU A 88 -43.98 -0.07 13.06
N ALA A 89 -44.17 -0.53 14.31
CA ALA A 89 -43.15 -0.39 15.35
C ALA A 89 -41.90 -1.20 15.03
N ASP A 90 -42.06 -2.45 14.57
CA ASP A 90 -40.94 -3.28 14.15
C ASP A 90 -40.25 -2.71 12.88
N ALA A 91 -41.04 -2.28 11.88
CA ALA A 91 -40.51 -1.67 10.67
C ALA A 91 -39.69 -0.40 10.97
N ARG A 92 -40.12 0.46 11.91
CA ARG A 92 -39.34 1.64 12.34
C ARG A 92 -38.04 1.26 12.99
N ARG A 93 -37.95 0.18 13.76
CA ARG A 93 -36.68 -0.31 14.34
C ARG A 93 -35.73 -0.74 13.26
N TYR A 94 -36.19 -1.54 12.27
CA TYR A 94 -35.32 -1.96 11.15
C TYR A 94 -34.81 -0.77 10.33
N LEU A 95 -35.66 0.25 10.09
CA LEU A 95 -35.24 1.47 9.40
C LEU A 95 -34.20 2.26 10.20
N SER A 96 -34.32 2.27 11.55
CA SER A 96 -33.32 2.91 12.41
C SER A 96 -31.99 2.17 12.40
N ASP A 97 -32.04 0.84 12.49
CA ASP A 97 -30.84 0.01 12.70
C ASP A 97 -30.07 -0.29 11.39
N MET A 98 -30.76 -0.10 10.23
CA MET A 98 -30.19 -0.42 8.91
C MET A 98 -30.12 0.82 8.02
N PRO A 99 -28.98 1.55 8.02
CA PRO A 99 -28.78 2.68 7.13
C PRO A 99 -28.94 2.27 5.65
N GLY A 100 -29.45 3.19 4.84
CA GLY A 100 -29.72 2.95 3.42
C GLY A 100 -31.13 2.46 3.12
N PHE A 101 -31.85 1.84 4.06
CA PHE A 101 -33.29 1.63 3.87
C PHE A 101 -34.04 2.96 4.02
N LEU A 102 -34.83 3.32 3.01
CA LEU A 102 -35.64 4.53 2.97
C LEU A 102 -37.07 4.27 3.44
N ALA A 103 -37.61 3.10 3.10
CA ALA A 103 -38.93 2.67 3.53
C ALA A 103 -39.07 1.17 3.52
N LEU A 104 -40.01 0.69 4.34
CA LEU A 104 -40.54 -0.65 4.31
C LEU A 104 -42.02 -0.59 3.98
N GLN A 105 -42.48 -1.45 3.05
CA GLN A 105 -43.87 -1.55 2.66
C GLN A 105 -44.31 -3.00 2.71
N TRP A 106 -45.52 -3.24 3.18
CA TRP A 106 -46.21 -4.50 2.99
C TRP A 106 -47.19 -4.36 1.84
N LEU A 107 -46.98 -5.13 0.80
CA LEU A 107 -47.85 -5.19 -0.35
C LEU A 107 -48.70 -6.48 -0.26
N ASN A 108 -50.00 -6.38 -0.52
CA ASN A 108 -50.91 -7.52 -0.52
C ASN A 108 -50.75 -8.37 -1.81
N THR A 109 -51.59 -9.38 -1.97
CA THR A 109 -51.58 -10.28 -3.15
C THR A 109 -51.87 -9.60 -4.48
N GLU A 110 -52.52 -8.41 -4.46
CA GLU A 110 -52.83 -7.55 -5.63
C GLU A 110 -51.75 -6.48 -5.84
N PHE A 111 -50.65 -6.52 -5.05
CA PHE A 111 -49.54 -5.59 -5.05
C PHE A 111 -49.89 -4.16 -4.60
N ALA A 112 -51.08 -4.00 -3.99
CA ALA A 112 -51.43 -2.74 -3.35
C ALA A 112 -50.79 -2.61 -1.98
N THR A 113 -50.38 -1.40 -1.63
CA THR A 113 -49.76 -1.11 -0.33
C THR A 113 -50.76 -1.31 0.79
N ARG A 114 -50.54 -2.29 1.67
CA ARG A 114 -51.29 -2.52 2.88
C ARG A 114 -50.83 -1.61 4.02
N TRP A 115 -49.54 -1.61 4.30
CA TRP A 115 -48.91 -0.74 5.30
C TRP A 115 -47.55 -0.23 4.82
N ARG A 116 -47.16 0.96 5.29
CA ARG A 116 -45.93 1.59 4.90
C ARG A 116 -45.34 2.37 6.06
N VAL A 117 -44.03 2.22 6.26
CA VAL A 117 -43.21 3.07 7.10
C VAL A 117 -42.03 3.60 6.28
N ALA A 118 -41.81 4.90 6.33
CA ALA A 118 -40.67 5.55 5.66
C ALA A 118 -39.91 6.40 6.66
N ARG A 119 -38.66 6.68 6.35
CA ARG A 119 -37.87 7.68 7.10
C ARG A 119 -38.51 9.06 6.94
N ALA A 120 -38.42 9.89 7.96
CA ALA A 120 -39.09 11.19 8.01
C ALA A 120 -38.64 12.15 6.90
N ASP A 121 -37.42 12.02 6.45
CA ASP A 121 -36.78 12.79 5.39
C ASP A 121 -37.16 12.32 3.97
N ASN A 122 -37.76 11.11 3.83
CA ASN A 122 -38.06 10.48 2.54
C ASN A 122 -39.54 10.13 2.29
N VAL A 123 -40.44 10.62 3.13
CA VAL A 123 -41.89 10.27 3.06
C VAL A 123 -42.52 10.65 1.72
N ALA A 124 -42.10 11.74 1.10
CA ALA A 124 -42.71 12.26 -0.13
C ALA A 124 -42.20 11.59 -1.42
N GLY A 125 -41.01 10.98 -1.40
CA GLY A 125 -40.40 10.44 -2.62
C GLY A 125 -40.70 8.99 -2.94
N ILE A 126 -41.27 8.21 -2.00
CA ILE A 126 -41.52 6.79 -2.21
C ILE A 126 -42.97 6.60 -2.57
N GLY A 127 -43.23 6.52 -3.88
CA GLY A 127 -44.55 6.28 -4.42
C GLY A 127 -45.12 4.86 -4.18
N ASP A 128 -46.12 4.52 -4.91
CA ASP A 128 -46.69 3.17 -4.95
C ASP A 128 -45.71 2.22 -5.67
N LEU A 129 -45.01 1.36 -4.90
CA LEU A 129 -44.05 0.38 -5.42
C LEU A 129 -44.72 -0.62 -6.39
N GLY A 130 -46.01 -0.91 -6.22
CA GLY A 130 -46.75 -1.76 -7.13
C GLY A 130 -46.86 -1.20 -8.55
N SER A 131 -46.66 0.10 -8.74
CA SER A 131 -46.67 0.72 -10.07
C SER A 131 -45.29 0.65 -10.78
N VAL A 132 -44.20 0.42 -10.05
CA VAL A 132 -42.82 0.36 -10.59
C VAL A 132 -42.59 -0.97 -11.29
N GLN A 133 -42.26 -0.94 -12.58
CA GLN A 133 -42.13 -2.16 -13.40
C GLN A 133 -41.01 -3.10 -12.85
N ALA A 134 -39.84 -2.57 -12.46
CA ALA A 134 -38.74 -3.34 -11.89
C ALA A 134 -39.17 -4.07 -10.61
N VAL A 135 -39.99 -3.41 -9.76
CA VAL A 135 -40.48 -3.99 -8.51
C VAL A 135 -41.52 -5.08 -8.80
N ARG A 136 -42.45 -4.86 -9.77
CA ARG A 136 -43.40 -5.88 -10.16
C ARG A 136 -42.77 -7.14 -10.72
N ALA A 137 -41.69 -7.00 -11.49
CA ALA A 137 -40.91 -8.14 -11.98
C ALA A 137 -40.31 -8.93 -10.82
N ALA A 138 -39.72 -8.25 -9.84
CA ALA A 138 -39.18 -8.90 -8.64
C ALA A 138 -40.25 -9.60 -7.81
N ILE A 139 -41.44 -8.98 -7.63
CA ILE A 139 -42.57 -9.59 -6.92
C ILE A 139 -43.08 -10.84 -7.64
N ALA A 140 -43.15 -10.83 -8.98
CA ALA A 140 -43.53 -11.99 -9.76
C ALA A 140 -42.52 -13.15 -9.56
N MET A 141 -41.22 -12.89 -9.57
CA MET A 141 -40.18 -13.90 -9.28
C MET A 141 -40.33 -14.47 -7.87
N VAL A 142 -40.55 -13.61 -6.87
CA VAL A 142 -40.74 -14.01 -5.47
C VAL A 142 -42.02 -14.89 -5.31
N LYS A 143 -43.09 -14.54 -5.97
CA LYS A 143 -44.32 -15.30 -5.95
C LYS A 143 -44.17 -16.69 -6.58
N GLU A 144 -43.38 -16.80 -7.64
CA GLU A 144 -43.16 -18.07 -8.34
C GLU A 144 -42.13 -18.96 -7.61
N SER A 145 -41.05 -18.37 -7.13
CA SER A 145 -39.96 -19.12 -6.50
C SER A 145 -40.15 -19.38 -5.00
N GLY A 146 -40.95 -18.56 -4.32
CA GLY A 146 -41.06 -18.57 -2.86
C GLY A 146 -39.81 -18.04 -2.15
N ALA A 147 -38.84 -17.54 -2.90
CA ALA A 147 -37.60 -16.99 -2.39
C ALA A 147 -37.57 -15.46 -2.51
N HIS A 148 -36.72 -14.81 -1.74
CA HIS A 148 -36.53 -13.37 -1.87
C HIS A 148 -35.86 -12.98 -3.22
N ALA A 149 -36.10 -11.77 -3.66
CA ALA A 149 -35.45 -11.21 -4.85
C ALA A 149 -35.13 -9.72 -4.68
N PHE A 150 -34.19 -9.23 -5.46
CA PHE A 150 -33.94 -7.80 -5.65
C PHE A 150 -34.59 -7.34 -6.94
N SER A 151 -35.12 -6.11 -6.96
CA SER A 151 -35.54 -5.50 -8.22
C SER A 151 -34.32 -5.09 -9.03
N GLU A 152 -34.47 -4.93 -10.34
CA GLU A 152 -33.51 -4.15 -11.12
C GLU A 152 -33.38 -2.74 -10.55
N VAL A 153 -32.22 -2.09 -10.86
CA VAL A 153 -32.00 -0.69 -10.49
C VAL A 153 -32.99 0.19 -11.23
N PHE A 154 -33.67 1.07 -10.52
CA PHE A 154 -34.51 2.10 -11.13
C PHE A 154 -34.12 3.47 -10.56
N MET A 155 -34.28 4.50 -11.40
CA MET A 155 -34.03 5.88 -10.99
C MET A 155 -35.32 6.48 -10.47
N GLN A 156 -35.26 7.09 -9.30
CA GLN A 156 -36.36 7.85 -8.75
C GLN A 156 -36.36 9.28 -9.27
N ASP A 157 -37.44 10.04 -9.00
CA ASP A 157 -37.60 11.43 -9.49
C ASP A 157 -36.46 12.37 -9.01
N ASP A 158 -35.79 12.03 -7.91
CA ASP A 158 -34.59 12.72 -7.39
C ASP A 158 -33.30 12.38 -8.15
N GLY A 159 -33.36 11.53 -9.17
CA GLY A 159 -32.23 11.07 -9.95
C GLY A 159 -31.30 10.08 -9.23
N MET A 160 -31.69 9.60 -8.05
CA MET A 160 -30.89 8.64 -7.28
C MET A 160 -31.28 7.20 -7.59
N PRO A 161 -30.30 6.29 -7.73
CA PRO A 161 -30.56 4.88 -7.97
C PRO A 161 -31.20 4.23 -6.73
N ARG A 162 -32.23 3.42 -6.97
CA ARG A 162 -32.94 2.64 -5.94
C ARG A 162 -32.97 1.18 -6.34
N VAL A 163 -33.00 0.34 -5.31
CA VAL A 163 -33.23 -1.11 -5.43
C VAL A 163 -34.27 -1.50 -4.38
N VAL A 164 -35.15 -2.39 -4.71
CA VAL A 164 -36.12 -2.92 -3.74
C VAL A 164 -35.77 -4.37 -3.44
N ILE A 165 -35.64 -4.67 -2.16
CA ILE A 165 -35.52 -6.03 -1.67
C ILE A 165 -36.94 -6.53 -1.39
N VAL A 166 -37.35 -7.62 -2.03
CA VAL A 166 -38.67 -8.20 -1.92
C VAL A 166 -38.58 -9.55 -1.23
N VAL A 167 -39.35 -9.72 -0.15
CA VAL A 167 -39.37 -10.98 0.62
C VAL A 167 -40.85 -11.47 0.68
N PRO A 168 -41.11 -12.77 0.42
CA PRO A 168 -42.50 -13.29 0.45
C PRO A 168 -43.04 -13.34 1.88
N VAL A 169 -44.32 -13.05 2.01
CA VAL A 169 -45.10 -13.28 3.23
C VAL A 169 -45.93 -14.52 2.99
N LEU A 170 -45.58 -15.65 3.66
CA LEU A 170 -46.22 -16.94 3.48
C LEU A 170 -46.93 -17.35 4.77
N HIS A 171 -48.29 -17.50 4.75
CA HIS A 171 -49.05 -18.01 5.86
C HIS A 171 -49.52 -19.45 5.56
N HIS A 172 -49.10 -20.39 6.39
CA HIS A 172 -49.35 -21.83 6.17
C HIS A 172 -48.97 -22.33 4.76
N GLY A 173 -47.96 -21.68 4.13
CA GLY A 173 -47.49 -21.99 2.77
C GLY A 173 -48.26 -21.24 1.66
N GLU A 174 -49.32 -20.53 1.99
CA GLU A 174 -50.07 -19.68 1.05
C GLU A 174 -49.45 -18.29 0.95
N PHE A 175 -49.36 -17.74 -0.26
CA PHE A 175 -48.81 -16.42 -0.53
C PHE A 175 -49.80 -15.32 -0.15
N GLU A 176 -49.48 -14.53 0.87
CA GLU A 176 -50.31 -13.41 1.35
C GLU A 176 -49.81 -12.02 0.91
N GLY A 177 -48.70 -11.98 0.22
CA GLY A 177 -48.11 -10.74 -0.26
C GLY A 177 -46.59 -10.71 -0.07
N VAL A 178 -46.01 -9.51 -0.03
CA VAL A 178 -44.60 -9.32 0.13
C VAL A 178 -44.26 -8.18 1.07
N ILE A 179 -43.15 -8.27 1.74
CA ILE A 179 -42.48 -7.11 2.35
C ILE A 179 -41.44 -6.60 1.36
N ALA A 180 -41.55 -5.32 1.03
CA ALA A 180 -40.66 -4.61 0.12
C ALA A 180 -39.86 -3.57 0.90
N GLY A 181 -38.54 -3.69 0.89
CA GLY A 181 -37.60 -2.72 1.48
C GLY A 181 -36.96 -1.88 0.39
N VAL A 182 -37.23 -0.58 0.37
CA VAL A 182 -36.59 0.37 -0.57
C VAL A 182 -35.20 0.71 -0.06
N LEU A 183 -34.21 0.35 -0.82
CA LEU A 183 -32.78 0.56 -0.49
C LEU A 183 -32.19 1.63 -1.41
N GLU A 184 -31.48 2.58 -0.83
CA GLU A 184 -30.55 3.47 -1.51
C GLU A 184 -29.13 2.89 -1.39
N PRO A 185 -28.58 2.33 -2.48
CA PRO A 185 -27.29 1.65 -2.43
C PRO A 185 -26.14 2.56 -1.96
N GLY A 186 -26.16 3.85 -2.34
CA GLY A 186 -25.13 4.81 -1.93
C GLY A 186 -25.06 5.00 -0.43
N GLN A 187 -26.18 5.28 0.24
CA GLN A 187 -26.24 5.42 1.70
C GLN A 187 -25.92 4.11 2.43
N TRP A 188 -26.36 2.99 1.88
CA TRP A 188 -26.01 1.69 2.43
C TRP A 188 -24.51 1.45 2.41
N LEU A 189 -23.87 1.62 1.25
CA LEU A 189 -22.44 1.37 1.07
C LEU A 189 -21.59 2.35 1.87
N GLU A 190 -22.02 3.62 1.97
CA GLU A 190 -21.36 4.59 2.85
C GLU A 190 -21.34 4.10 4.30
N ALA A 191 -22.45 3.55 4.79
CA ALA A 191 -22.51 3.02 6.15
C ALA A 191 -21.66 1.75 6.36
N VAL A 192 -21.50 0.92 5.33
CA VAL A 192 -20.77 -0.36 5.42
C VAL A 192 -19.27 -0.20 5.13
N ILE A 193 -18.95 0.52 4.05
CA ILE A 193 -17.58 0.66 3.56
C ILE A 193 -16.96 1.96 4.05
N GLY A 194 -17.73 3.06 4.09
CA GLY A 194 -17.22 4.39 4.44
C GLY A 194 -16.56 4.45 5.80
N VAL A 195 -17.09 3.71 6.79
CA VAL A 195 -16.53 3.65 8.16
C VAL A 195 -15.12 3.03 8.20
N VAL A 196 -14.79 2.14 7.27
CA VAL A 196 -13.48 1.45 7.21
C VAL A 196 -12.59 1.98 6.08
N GLN A 197 -13.08 2.99 5.37
CA GLN A 197 -12.34 3.59 4.25
C GLN A 197 -11.19 4.45 4.76
N SER A 198 -10.00 4.23 4.18
CA SER A 198 -8.84 5.09 4.37
C SER A 198 -8.69 6.03 3.17
N ASN A 199 -8.02 7.17 3.38
CA ASN A 199 -7.69 8.09 2.30
C ASN A 199 -6.62 7.56 1.33
N ASP A 200 -6.26 6.28 1.44
CA ASP A 200 -5.21 5.66 0.62
C ASP A 200 -5.74 5.14 -0.72
N HIS A 201 -7.07 5.02 -0.86
CA HIS A 201 -7.70 4.39 -2.02
C HIS A 201 -8.97 5.11 -2.42
N HIS A 202 -9.18 5.28 -3.74
CA HIS A 202 -10.49 5.57 -4.31
C HIS A 202 -11.30 4.29 -4.37
N VAL A 203 -12.59 4.37 -4.05
CA VAL A 203 -13.52 3.24 -4.13
C VAL A 203 -14.70 3.62 -4.99
N ARG A 204 -15.05 2.77 -5.94
CA ARG A 204 -16.26 2.88 -6.75
C ARG A 204 -17.02 1.57 -6.72
N VAL A 205 -18.30 1.62 -6.49
CA VAL A 205 -19.16 0.45 -6.56
C VAL A 205 -20.17 0.63 -7.68
N LEU A 206 -20.21 -0.37 -8.55
CA LEU A 206 -21.15 -0.46 -9.65
C LEU A 206 -22.17 -1.55 -9.32
N LEU A 207 -23.43 -1.27 -9.56
CA LEU A 207 -24.49 -2.25 -9.58
C LEU A 207 -24.92 -2.43 -11.02
N GLU A 208 -24.64 -3.61 -11.58
CA GLU A 208 -24.69 -3.86 -13.02
C GLU A 208 -23.77 -2.85 -13.76
N SER A 209 -24.34 -1.85 -14.45
CA SER A 209 -23.59 -0.79 -15.14
C SER A 209 -23.70 0.59 -14.48
N HIS A 210 -24.48 0.71 -13.39
CA HIS A 210 -24.75 1.98 -12.73
C HIS A 210 -23.79 2.22 -11.57
N ALA A 211 -23.10 3.35 -11.55
CA ALA A 211 -22.31 3.76 -10.39
C ALA A 211 -23.25 4.16 -9.25
N VAL A 212 -23.26 3.37 -8.19
CA VAL A 212 -24.15 3.57 -7.03
C VAL A 212 -23.45 4.12 -5.81
N TYR A 213 -22.11 4.04 -5.78
CA TYR A 213 -21.30 4.58 -4.71
C TYR A 213 -19.93 4.98 -5.27
N HIS A 214 -19.38 6.08 -4.76
CA HIS A 214 -18.01 6.49 -5.02
C HIS A 214 -17.44 7.21 -3.81
N PHE A 215 -16.20 6.93 -3.54
CA PHE A 215 -15.36 7.63 -2.57
C PHE A 215 -14.09 8.05 -3.28
N ASP A 216 -13.88 9.35 -3.43
CA ASP A 216 -12.68 9.91 -4.04
C ASP A 216 -11.77 10.51 -2.97
N VAL A 217 -10.48 10.24 -3.08
CA VAL A 217 -9.48 10.82 -2.19
C VAL A 217 -9.33 12.30 -2.50
N PRO A 218 -9.53 13.21 -1.52
CA PRO A 218 -9.48 14.64 -1.75
C PRO A 218 -8.13 15.10 -2.31
N GLY A 219 -8.15 15.82 -3.44
CA GLY A 219 -6.95 16.40 -4.05
C GLY A 219 -6.07 15.41 -4.83
N ASP A 220 -6.50 14.18 -4.98
CA ASP A 220 -5.78 13.17 -5.76
C ASP A 220 -6.39 12.96 -7.15
N THR A 221 -5.60 12.38 -8.07
CA THR A 221 -6.03 12.03 -9.43
C THR A 221 -6.10 10.53 -9.59
N LEU A 222 -7.23 10.04 -10.10
CA LEU A 222 -7.47 8.62 -10.31
C LEU A 222 -6.65 8.10 -11.49
N ASP A 223 -5.85 7.03 -11.28
CA ASP A 223 -5.15 6.31 -12.33
C ASP A 223 -5.89 5.01 -12.67
N PRO A 224 -6.68 4.96 -13.76
CA PRO A 224 -7.51 3.79 -14.09
C PRO A 224 -6.70 2.51 -14.34
N LEU A 225 -5.42 2.63 -14.73
CA LEU A 225 -4.57 1.47 -15.03
C LEU A 225 -4.20 0.65 -13.78
N LYS A 226 -4.37 1.23 -12.59
CA LYS A 226 -4.04 0.59 -11.31
C LYS A 226 -5.28 0.11 -10.56
N THR A 227 -6.44 0.20 -11.18
CA THR A 227 -7.70 -0.25 -10.59
C THR A 227 -7.74 -1.77 -10.51
N LYS A 228 -8.11 -2.27 -9.32
CA LYS A 228 -8.49 -3.66 -9.10
C LYS A 228 -9.99 -3.75 -8.90
N GLU A 229 -10.58 -4.82 -9.40
CA GLU A 229 -12.00 -5.05 -9.26
C GLU A 229 -12.30 -6.43 -8.70
N SER A 230 -13.40 -6.52 -7.96
CA SER A 230 -13.99 -7.77 -7.52
C SER A 230 -15.49 -7.72 -7.75
N ARG A 231 -16.06 -8.88 -8.06
CA ARG A 231 -17.50 -9.03 -8.31
C ARG A 231 -18.09 -9.99 -7.32
N PHE A 232 -19.30 -9.69 -6.90
CA PHE A 232 -20.11 -10.61 -6.11
C PHE A 232 -21.57 -10.52 -6.55
N GLN A 233 -22.30 -11.56 -6.27
CA GLN A 233 -23.75 -11.61 -6.58
C GLN A 233 -24.52 -11.71 -5.28
N THR A 234 -25.56 -10.90 -5.17
CA THR A 234 -26.54 -11.01 -4.09
C THR A 234 -27.92 -10.65 -4.60
N GLY A 235 -28.92 -11.42 -4.24
CA GLY A 235 -30.30 -11.24 -4.68
C GLY A 235 -30.53 -11.32 -6.19
N GLY A 236 -29.62 -11.96 -6.95
CA GLY A 236 -29.68 -12.06 -8.41
C GLY A 236 -29.03 -10.89 -9.15
N LEU A 237 -28.50 -9.88 -8.44
CA LEU A 237 -27.80 -8.73 -9.02
C LEU A 237 -26.30 -8.89 -8.93
N GLU A 238 -25.56 -8.42 -9.96
CA GLU A 238 -24.11 -8.38 -9.98
C GLU A 238 -23.61 -7.03 -9.47
N TRP A 239 -22.76 -7.10 -8.46
CA TRP A 239 -22.08 -5.96 -7.86
C TRP A 239 -20.60 -5.99 -8.21
N THR A 240 -20.04 -4.86 -8.63
CA THR A 240 -18.62 -4.72 -8.94
C THR A 240 -18.02 -3.65 -8.04
N ILE A 241 -17.05 -4.03 -7.23
CA ILE A 241 -16.27 -3.10 -6.41
C ILE A 241 -14.94 -2.85 -7.09
N GLN A 242 -14.66 -1.60 -7.38
CA GLN A 242 -13.41 -1.12 -7.97
C GLN A 242 -12.65 -0.31 -6.93
N VAL A 243 -11.38 -0.61 -6.76
CA VAL A 243 -10.49 0.11 -5.85
C VAL A 243 -9.25 0.54 -6.62
N THR A 244 -8.94 1.82 -6.53
CA THR A 244 -7.77 2.43 -7.17
C THR A 244 -6.90 3.07 -6.08
N PRO A 245 -5.60 2.74 -5.99
CA PRO A 245 -4.72 3.36 -5.00
C PRO A 245 -4.52 4.84 -5.31
N ALA A 246 -4.46 5.67 -4.28
CA ALA A 246 -4.13 7.08 -4.42
C ALA A 246 -2.69 7.26 -4.94
N THR A 247 -2.46 8.29 -5.75
CA THR A 247 -1.15 8.54 -6.36
C THR A 247 -0.09 8.83 -5.30
N TRP A 248 -0.45 9.56 -4.24
CA TRP A 248 0.45 9.82 -3.13
C TRP A 248 0.80 8.56 -2.34
N PHE A 249 -0.12 7.60 -2.19
CA PHE A 249 0.14 6.31 -1.55
C PHE A 249 1.20 5.51 -2.32
N LEU A 250 1.13 5.55 -3.64
CA LEU A 250 2.13 4.95 -4.51
C LEU A 250 3.47 5.69 -4.46
N SER A 251 3.46 7.01 -4.31
CA SER A 251 4.66 7.86 -4.25
C SER A 251 5.30 7.88 -2.86
N ALA A 252 4.54 7.78 -1.78
CA ALA A 252 5.06 7.77 -0.41
C ALA A 252 5.98 6.57 -0.13
N GLY A 253 5.72 5.43 -0.76
CA GLY A 253 6.65 4.29 -0.74
C GLY A 253 7.94 4.51 -1.54
N HIS A 254 7.99 5.52 -2.42
CA HIS A 254 9.07 5.67 -3.40
C HIS A 254 10.01 6.86 -3.14
N ALA A 255 9.51 7.97 -2.59
CA ALA A 255 10.23 9.25 -2.69
C ALA A 255 11.36 9.43 -1.67
N ASP A 256 11.16 9.06 -0.40
CA ASP A 256 12.11 9.44 0.65
C ASP A 256 13.14 8.36 0.98
N SER A 257 12.76 7.10 1.05
CA SER A 257 13.69 6.06 1.51
C SER A 257 14.62 5.55 0.41
N SER A 258 14.14 5.33 -0.82
CA SER A 258 14.96 4.79 -1.92
C SER A 258 15.95 5.83 -2.44
N THR A 259 15.52 7.08 -2.61
CA THR A 259 16.38 8.18 -3.05
C THR A 259 17.48 8.48 -2.01
N LEU A 260 17.12 8.49 -0.73
CA LEU A 260 18.08 8.71 0.35
C LEU A 260 19.08 7.57 0.46
N VAL A 261 18.65 6.33 0.33
CA VAL A 261 19.53 5.13 0.28
C VAL A 261 20.47 5.20 -0.92
N LEU A 262 19.99 5.61 -2.09
CA LEU A 262 20.82 5.78 -3.29
C LEU A 262 21.88 6.88 -3.08
N ILE A 263 21.49 8.05 -2.59
CA ILE A 263 22.42 9.16 -2.34
C ILE A 263 23.49 8.76 -1.31
N VAL A 264 23.07 8.26 -0.15
CA VAL A 264 23.98 7.84 0.92
C VAL A 264 24.87 6.69 0.45
N GLY A 265 24.31 5.73 -0.27
CA GLY A 265 25.07 4.59 -0.80
C GLY A 265 26.11 5.01 -1.84
N LEU A 266 25.79 5.94 -2.75
CA LEU A 266 26.75 6.48 -3.72
C LEU A 266 27.84 7.32 -3.04
N LEU A 267 27.51 8.12 -2.03
CA LEU A 267 28.49 8.86 -1.25
C LEU A 267 29.46 7.93 -0.51
N LEU A 268 28.94 6.88 0.14
CA LEU A 268 29.75 5.85 0.79
C LEU A 268 30.66 5.13 -0.21
N SER A 269 30.14 4.77 -1.39
CA SER A 269 30.92 4.17 -2.47
C SER A 269 32.04 5.08 -2.94
N GLY A 270 31.78 6.38 -3.10
CA GLY A 270 32.82 7.38 -3.44
C GLY A 270 33.89 7.53 -2.35
N LEU A 271 33.45 7.64 -1.09
CA LEU A 271 34.35 7.72 0.07
C LEU A 271 35.25 6.47 0.18
N THR A 272 34.68 5.29 -0.02
CA THR A 272 35.44 4.02 0.00
C THR A 272 36.48 3.98 -1.12
N THR A 273 36.10 4.43 -2.33
CA THR A 273 37.04 4.53 -3.46
C THR A 273 38.22 5.43 -3.13
N VAL A 274 37.96 6.60 -2.56
CA VAL A 274 38.99 7.57 -2.14
C VAL A 274 39.87 7.00 -1.01
N ALA A 275 39.25 6.35 -0.01
CA ALA A 275 40.00 5.73 1.09
C ALA A 275 40.93 4.63 0.61
N VAL A 276 40.47 3.75 -0.27
CA VAL A 276 41.30 2.69 -0.89
C VAL A 276 42.43 3.29 -1.69
N TYR A 277 42.16 4.32 -2.49
CA TYR A 277 43.21 5.02 -3.23
C TYR A 277 44.30 5.59 -2.30
N PHE A 278 43.92 6.29 -1.24
CA PHE A 278 44.91 6.85 -0.28
C PHE A 278 45.66 5.78 0.49
N ALA A 279 45.02 4.66 0.85
CA ALA A 279 45.70 3.54 1.51
C ALA A 279 46.79 2.95 0.62
N PHE A 280 46.52 2.74 -0.66
CA PHE A 280 47.55 2.26 -1.61
C PHE A 280 48.63 3.29 -1.86
N ALA A 281 48.29 4.57 -2.02
CA ALA A 281 49.25 5.65 -2.19
C ALA A 281 50.17 5.83 -0.96
N ALA A 282 49.63 5.69 0.24
CA ALA A 282 50.43 5.73 1.49
C ALA A 282 51.39 4.53 1.58
N ARG A 283 50.92 3.33 1.20
CA ARG A 283 51.73 2.12 1.20
C ARG A 283 52.91 2.23 0.22
N ASP A 284 52.68 2.73 -0.99
CA ASP A 284 53.72 2.95 -1.99
C ASP A 284 54.79 3.94 -1.51
N ARG A 285 54.38 5.04 -0.87
CA ARG A 285 55.32 6.00 -0.26
C ARG A 285 56.14 5.36 0.84
N SER A 286 55.55 4.54 1.70
CA SER A 286 56.26 3.84 2.77
C SER A 286 57.35 2.91 2.23
N HIS A 287 57.06 2.17 1.16
CA HIS A 287 58.05 1.31 0.51
C HIS A 287 59.21 2.11 -0.12
N GLN A 288 58.91 3.25 -0.75
CA GLN A 288 59.95 4.12 -1.32
C GLN A 288 60.89 4.67 -0.24
N PHE A 289 60.37 5.11 0.90
CA PHE A 289 61.18 5.57 2.03
C PHE A 289 62.06 4.46 2.58
N HIS A 290 61.53 3.24 2.68
CA HIS A 290 62.30 2.09 3.17
C HIS A 290 63.42 1.72 2.20
N ASP A 291 63.19 1.69 0.89
CA ASP A 291 64.22 1.43 -0.13
C ASP A 291 65.33 2.48 -0.15
N ILE A 292 65.00 3.77 -0.03
CA ILE A 292 65.90 4.86 0.03
C ILE A 292 66.81 4.74 1.32
N ALA A 293 66.17 4.43 2.46
CA ALA A 293 66.90 4.23 3.71
C ALA A 293 67.85 3.04 3.62
N LEU A 294 67.47 1.94 3.02
CA LEU A 294 68.37 0.78 2.78
C LEU A 294 69.49 1.10 1.83
N GLN A 295 69.25 1.86 0.75
CA GLN A 295 70.29 2.29 -0.19
C GLN A 295 71.31 3.21 0.50
N LEU A 296 70.86 4.19 1.29
CA LEU A 296 71.68 5.07 2.06
C LEU A 296 72.50 4.28 3.08
N ALA A 297 71.92 3.37 3.83
CA ALA A 297 72.61 2.51 4.77
C ALA A 297 73.68 1.65 4.09
N THR A 298 73.39 1.13 2.89
CA THR A 298 74.40 0.35 2.11
C THR A 298 75.54 1.20 1.58
N LEU A 299 75.24 2.42 1.10
CA LEU A 299 76.28 3.39 0.68
C LEU A 299 77.16 3.78 1.84
N PHE A 300 76.59 4.11 3.00
CA PHE A 300 77.40 4.47 4.20
C PHE A 300 78.26 3.32 4.70
N ARG A 301 77.83 2.07 4.56
CA ARG A 301 78.58 0.90 4.96
C ARG A 301 79.81 0.61 4.02
N ASN A 302 79.64 0.94 2.72
CA ASN A 302 80.64 0.68 1.71
C ASN A 302 81.58 1.90 1.43
N LEU A 303 81.37 3.04 2.11
CA LEU A 303 82.24 4.18 1.98
C LEU A 303 83.62 3.91 2.70
N PRO A 304 84.78 4.05 2.00
CA PRO A 304 86.03 3.99 2.63
C PRO A 304 86.23 5.27 3.45
N GLY A 305 85.87 5.24 4.74
CA GLY A 305 86.02 6.40 5.62
C GLY A 305 84.85 6.48 6.63
N MET A 306 84.84 7.50 7.44
CA MET A 306 83.84 7.77 8.47
C MET A 306 82.91 8.89 8.02
N ALA A 307 81.61 8.61 8.03
CA ALA A 307 80.52 9.62 7.87
C ALA A 307 79.91 9.95 9.23
N TYR A 308 79.82 11.24 9.57
CA TYR A 308 79.16 11.68 10.79
C TYR A 308 78.26 12.87 10.55
N ARG A 309 77.18 12.98 11.40
CA ARG A 309 76.30 14.12 11.44
C ARG A 309 76.36 14.73 12.85
N ARG A 310 76.56 16.02 12.91
CA ARG A 310 76.63 16.80 14.16
C ARG A 310 75.38 17.66 14.27
N ASP A 311 74.77 17.70 15.42
CA ASP A 311 73.63 18.64 15.70
C ASP A 311 74.24 20.04 15.95
N SER A 312 73.51 21.07 15.50
CA SER A 312 73.86 22.49 15.63
C SER A 312 73.54 23.06 17.02
N ALA A 313 73.17 22.25 18.00
CA ALA A 313 72.87 22.69 19.37
C ALA A 313 74.19 22.97 20.16
N PRO A 314 74.16 23.84 21.21
CA PRO A 314 75.35 24.25 21.94
C PRO A 314 76.11 23.13 22.69
N ALA A 315 75.48 21.99 22.89
CA ALA A 315 76.17 20.77 23.35
C ALA A 315 76.48 19.91 22.14
N THR A 316 77.81 19.80 21.82
CA THR A 316 78.35 19.15 20.64
C THR A 316 78.23 17.61 20.72
N THR A 317 77.03 17.09 20.52
CA THR A 317 76.79 15.65 20.44
C THR A 317 76.73 15.19 18.98
N MET A 318 77.45 14.09 18.68
CA MET A 318 77.31 13.46 17.36
C MET A 318 76.00 12.72 17.24
N ALA A 319 75.13 13.21 16.38
CA ALA A 319 73.75 12.60 16.17
C ALA A 319 73.80 11.30 15.35
N PHE A 320 74.88 11.10 14.58
CA PHE A 320 75.05 9.89 13.76
C PHE A 320 76.57 9.69 13.46
N VAL A 321 76.99 8.43 13.52
CA VAL A 321 78.36 8.01 13.10
C VAL A 321 78.20 6.68 12.33
N SER A 322 78.88 6.57 11.16
CA SER A 322 78.86 5.34 10.35
C SER A 322 79.77 4.26 10.95
N GLU A 323 79.55 2.98 10.59
CA GLU A 323 80.36 1.84 11.03
C GLU A 323 81.86 1.96 10.64
N GLY A 324 82.19 2.70 9.61
CA GLY A 324 83.55 2.99 9.21
C GLY A 324 84.40 3.72 10.28
N CYS A 325 83.77 4.26 11.33
CA CYS A 325 84.50 4.81 12.51
C CYS A 325 85.39 3.77 13.19
N ARG A 326 84.93 2.52 13.26
CA ARG A 326 85.63 1.41 13.90
C ARG A 326 86.92 1.05 13.15
N GLU A 327 86.90 1.11 11.83
CA GLU A 327 88.06 0.82 10.99
C GLU A 327 89.10 1.94 11.03
N LEU A 328 88.65 3.19 11.16
CA LEU A 328 89.55 4.35 11.18
C LEU A 328 90.07 4.73 12.57
N SER A 329 89.25 4.60 13.62
CA SER A 329 89.58 5.06 14.97
C SER A 329 89.94 3.93 15.94
N GLY A 330 89.59 2.67 15.61
CA GLY A 330 89.76 1.51 16.48
C GLY A 330 88.73 1.41 17.59
N PHE A 331 87.80 2.39 17.75
CA PHE A 331 86.81 2.44 18.81
C PHE A 331 85.41 2.06 18.26
N PRO A 332 84.62 1.22 18.99
CA PRO A 332 83.31 0.90 18.61
C PRO A 332 82.35 2.13 18.76
N ARG A 333 81.32 2.21 17.96
CA ARG A 333 80.19 3.17 18.10
C ARG A 333 79.62 3.04 19.51
N GLN A 334 79.74 4.05 20.34
CA GLN A 334 78.99 4.12 21.58
C GLN A 334 77.53 4.62 21.24
N GLU A 335 76.51 3.90 21.71
CA GLU A 335 75.10 4.27 21.58
C GLU A 335 74.81 5.52 22.40
#